data_628220d79c2e52db801ac0670a00d099
#
_entry.id   628220d79c2e52db801ac0670a00d099
#
_cell.length_a   1.000
_cell.length_b   1.000
_cell.length_c   1.000
_cell.angle_alpha   90.00
_cell.angle_beta   90.00
_cell.angle_gamma   90.00
#
_symmetry.space_group_name_H-M   'P 1'
#
loop_
_entity.id
_entity.type
_entity.pdbx_description
1 polymer ?
#
loop_
_entity_poly.entity_id
_entity_poly.type
_entity_poly.pdbx_seq_one_letter_code
_entity_poly.pdbx_strand_id
1 'polypeptide(L)'
;MMTLKNKVEIYVPSTYNGNRPARILQALKVKKIAKALASMFGGATATKAEGYYISDTKGLIKERQMIVFACCDDEGLTRYTEQVKNLAAGLRDEMKQESIAITINGEMSFI
;
A
#
# COMPACT_ATOMS: atom_id res chain seq x y z
N MET A 1 -23.63 5.56 -16.40
CA MET A 1 -22.80 5.30 -15.23
C MET A 1 -21.66 4.37 -15.61
N MET A 2 -20.44 4.70 -15.23
CA MET A 2 -19.28 3.84 -15.40
C MET A 2 -19.01 3.13 -14.08
N THR A 3 -18.70 1.84 -14.10
CA THR A 3 -18.40 1.06 -12.90
C THR A 3 -17.01 0.49 -12.99
N LEU A 4 -16.20 0.76 -11.96
CA LEU A 4 -14.87 0.21 -11.79
C LEU A 4 -14.93 -0.80 -10.63
N LYS A 5 -15.06 -2.07 -10.96
CA LYS A 5 -15.40 -3.11 -9.98
C LYS A 5 -14.22 -3.68 -9.21
N ASN A 6 -13.00 -3.39 -9.65
CA ASN A 6 -11.80 -3.91 -8.99
C ASN A 6 -11.14 -2.80 -8.18
N LYS A 7 -10.53 -3.19 -7.07
CA LYS A 7 -9.83 -2.27 -6.18
C LYS A 7 -8.48 -2.85 -5.80
N VAL A 8 -7.42 -2.06 -5.98
CA VAL A 8 -6.07 -2.38 -5.51
C VAL A 8 -5.68 -1.42 -4.40
N GLU A 9 -5.06 -1.93 -3.34
CA GLU A 9 -4.62 -1.13 -2.20
C GLU A 9 -3.18 -1.49 -1.85
N ILE A 10 -2.38 -0.48 -1.54
CA ILE A 10 -1.01 -0.64 -1.05
C ILE A 10 -0.92 0.05 0.31
N TYR A 11 -0.44 -0.66 1.31
CA TYR A 11 -0.27 -0.16 2.67
C TYR A 11 1.13 0.42 2.82
N VAL A 12 1.20 1.74 3.09
CA VAL A 12 2.48 2.44 3.26
C VAL A 12 2.75 2.58 4.76
N PRO A 13 3.83 1.95 5.27
CA PRO A 13 4.12 1.99 6.70
C PRO A 13 4.60 3.36 7.16
N SER A 14 4.53 3.59 8.47
CA SER A 14 4.99 4.83 9.10
C SER A 14 6.39 4.74 9.68
N THR A 15 7.07 3.61 9.50
CA THR A 15 8.39 3.36 10.07
C THR A 15 9.41 3.02 8.98
N TYR A 16 10.65 3.32 9.27
CA TYR A 16 11.80 2.86 8.50
C TYR A 16 12.45 1.72 9.29
N ASN A 17 12.77 0.63 8.59
CA ASN A 17 13.39 -0.56 9.20
C ASN A 17 12.54 -1.17 10.34
N GLY A 18 11.21 -0.99 10.27
CA GLY A 18 10.26 -1.59 11.21
C GLY A 18 10.18 -0.93 12.58
N ASN A 19 11.09 -0.02 12.95
CA ASN A 19 11.15 0.53 14.30
C ASN A 19 11.40 2.04 14.42
N ARG A 20 11.81 2.70 13.36
CA ARG A 20 12.13 4.13 13.38
C ARG A 20 10.98 4.92 12.78
N PRO A 21 10.37 5.85 13.54
CA PRO A 21 9.34 6.71 12.96
C PRO A 21 9.85 7.46 11.73
N ALA A 22 9.07 7.49 10.66
CA ALA A 22 9.49 8.04 9.38
C ALA A 22 8.34 8.78 8.69
N ARG A 23 7.78 9.81 9.35
CA ARG A 23 6.60 10.54 8.86
C ARG A 23 6.86 11.23 7.52
N ILE A 24 8.02 11.88 7.38
CA ILE A 24 8.36 12.59 6.13
C ILE A 24 8.56 11.58 5.00
N LEU A 25 9.28 10.50 5.27
CA LEU A 25 9.50 9.44 4.29
C LEU A 25 8.16 8.80 3.88
N GLN A 26 7.29 8.52 4.85
CA GLN A 26 5.95 8.00 4.57
C GLN A 26 5.19 8.92 3.62
N ALA A 27 5.18 10.24 3.89
CA ALA A 27 4.48 11.21 3.05
C ALA A 27 5.02 11.22 1.61
N LEU A 28 6.36 11.16 1.47
CA LEU A 28 7.00 11.09 0.15
C LEU A 28 6.64 9.80 -0.58
N LYS A 29 6.61 8.67 0.11
CA LYS A 29 6.25 7.38 -0.48
C LYS A 29 4.78 7.32 -0.85
N VAL A 30 3.89 7.86 -0.03
CA VAL A 30 2.46 7.96 -0.35
C VAL A 30 2.27 8.72 -1.67
N LYS A 31 2.95 9.86 -1.82
CA LYS A 31 2.87 10.65 -3.06
C LYS A 31 3.38 9.88 -4.27
N LYS A 32 4.50 9.17 -4.12
CA LYS A 32 5.09 8.35 -5.18
C LYS A 32 4.15 7.22 -5.61
N ILE A 33 3.60 6.49 -4.63
CA ILE A 33 2.67 5.38 -4.88
C ILE A 33 1.38 5.90 -5.51
N ALA A 34 0.83 7.00 -4.99
CA ALA A 34 -0.38 7.60 -5.54
C ALA A 34 -0.21 8.03 -6.99
N LYS A 35 0.93 8.65 -7.32
CA LYS A 35 1.25 9.05 -8.68
C LYS A 35 1.35 7.82 -9.61
N ALA A 36 1.99 6.77 -9.16
CA ALA A 36 2.14 5.54 -9.94
C ALA A 36 0.78 4.87 -10.19
N LEU A 37 -0.03 4.71 -9.15
CA LEU A 37 -1.37 4.12 -9.29
C LEU A 37 -2.28 4.99 -10.17
N ALA A 38 -2.23 6.31 -10.00
CA ALA A 38 -3.01 7.22 -10.83
C ALA A 38 -2.59 7.16 -12.31
N SER A 39 -1.31 6.98 -12.57
CA SER A 39 -0.80 6.81 -13.95
C SER A 39 -1.27 5.51 -14.59
N MET A 40 -1.40 4.44 -13.78
CA MET A 40 -1.90 3.14 -14.27
C MET A 40 -3.42 3.14 -14.45
N PHE A 41 -4.16 3.67 -13.49
CA PHE A 41 -5.59 3.46 -13.36
C PHE A 41 -6.44 4.73 -13.54
N GLY A 42 -5.82 5.88 -13.69
CA GLY A 42 -6.52 7.14 -13.92
C GLY A 42 -6.80 7.96 -12.68
N GLY A 43 -6.64 7.39 -11.51
CA GLY A 43 -6.85 8.09 -10.24
C GLY A 43 -6.43 7.23 -9.07
N ALA A 44 -6.14 7.87 -7.94
CA ALA A 44 -5.79 7.18 -6.71
C ALA A 44 -6.24 8.01 -5.52
N THR A 45 -6.50 7.33 -4.40
CA THR A 45 -6.91 7.95 -3.14
C THR A 45 -6.00 7.45 -2.04
N ALA A 46 -5.60 8.34 -1.14
CA ALA A 46 -4.85 7.98 0.05
C ALA A 46 -5.70 8.25 1.29
N THR A 47 -5.69 7.31 2.23
CA THR A 47 -6.44 7.44 3.48
C THR A 47 -5.59 6.97 4.65
N LYS A 48 -5.81 7.58 5.81
CA LYS A 48 -5.14 7.17 7.05
C LYS A 48 -5.80 5.91 7.60
N ALA A 49 -4.97 5.04 8.20
CA ALA A 49 -5.44 3.83 8.85
C ALA A 49 -4.61 3.56 10.09
N GLU A 50 -5.21 2.86 11.06
CA GLU A 50 -4.51 2.36 12.24
C GLU A 50 -4.55 0.85 12.20
N GLY A 51 -3.38 0.22 12.17
CA GLY A 51 -3.26 -1.22 12.23
C GLY A 51 -2.98 -1.68 13.66
N TYR A 52 -3.51 -2.83 14.02
CA TYR A 52 -3.29 -3.44 15.33
C TYR A 52 -2.87 -4.88 15.12
N TYR A 53 -1.86 -5.32 15.84
CA TYR A 53 -1.47 -6.72 15.84
C TYR A 53 -0.91 -7.14 17.19
N ILE A 54 -0.91 -8.43 17.44
CA ILE A 54 -0.39 -8.99 18.68
C ILE A 54 1.05 -9.40 18.45
N SER A 55 1.95 -8.78 19.22
CA SER A 55 3.36 -9.14 19.25
C SER A 55 3.58 -10.24 20.29
N ASP A 56 4.49 -11.17 19.99
CA ASP A 56 4.83 -12.26 20.93
C ASP A 56 5.45 -11.73 22.22
N THR A 57 6.08 -10.56 22.19
CA THR A 57 6.84 -10.03 23.35
C THR A 57 6.25 -8.76 23.95
N LYS A 58 5.50 -7.98 23.18
CA LYS A 58 5.05 -6.64 23.59
C LYS A 58 3.53 -6.50 23.74
N GLY A 59 2.77 -7.56 23.47
CA GLY A 59 1.32 -7.51 23.48
C GLY A 59 0.77 -6.78 22.26
N LEU A 60 -0.27 -5.97 22.46
CA LEU A 60 -0.92 -5.25 21.37
C LEU A 60 -0.06 -4.10 20.86
N ILE A 61 0.25 -4.12 19.58
CA ILE A 61 0.98 -3.07 18.88
C ILE A 61 0.01 -2.31 17.98
N LYS A 62 0.07 -0.99 18.08
CA LYS A 62 -0.65 -0.07 17.19
C LYS A 62 0.33 0.53 16.19
N GLU A 63 -0.04 0.53 14.94
CA GLU A 63 0.80 1.05 13.87
C GLU A 63 -0.01 1.98 12.98
N ARG A 64 0.49 3.20 12.74
CA ARG A 64 -0.13 4.12 11.80
C ARG A 64 0.29 3.77 10.40
N GLN A 65 -0.67 3.77 9.49
CA GLN A 65 -0.42 3.44 8.08
C GLN A 65 -1.18 4.41 7.20
N MET A 66 -0.74 4.50 5.97
CA MET A 66 -1.51 5.13 4.90
C MET A 66 -1.86 4.05 3.89
N ILE A 67 -3.12 4.01 3.49
CA ILE A 67 -3.56 3.12 2.42
C ILE A 67 -3.74 3.95 1.17
N VAL A 68 -3.04 3.59 0.11
CA VAL A 68 -3.20 4.20 -1.21
C VAL A 68 -3.91 3.20 -2.10
N PHE A 69 -5.03 3.60 -2.68
CA PHE A 69 -5.83 2.69 -3.47
C PHE A 69 -6.31 3.32 -4.78
N ALA A 70 -6.62 2.45 -5.71
CA ALA A 70 -7.21 2.81 -6.98
C ALA A 70 -8.25 1.76 -7.39
N CYS A 71 -9.27 2.21 -8.09
CA CYS A 71 -10.27 1.32 -8.69
C CYS A 71 -10.03 1.22 -10.19
N CYS A 72 -10.35 0.06 -10.78
CA CYS A 72 -10.10 -0.19 -12.18
C CYS A 72 -11.08 -1.23 -12.75
N ASP A 73 -11.11 -1.33 -14.07
CA ASP A 73 -11.82 -2.39 -14.76
C ASP A 73 -10.97 -3.67 -14.84
N ASP A 74 -11.53 -4.73 -15.40
CA ASP A 74 -10.84 -6.01 -15.51
C ASP A 74 -9.60 -5.92 -16.40
N GLU A 75 -9.68 -5.16 -17.48
CA GLU A 75 -8.54 -4.99 -18.39
C GLU A 75 -7.38 -4.28 -17.69
N GLY A 76 -7.68 -3.21 -16.95
CA GLY A 76 -6.68 -2.49 -16.17
C GLY A 76 -6.03 -3.37 -15.11
N LEU A 77 -6.84 -4.16 -14.41
CA LEU A 77 -6.33 -5.07 -13.40
C LEU A 77 -5.36 -6.09 -14.00
N THR A 78 -5.77 -6.75 -15.09
CA THR A 78 -4.93 -7.73 -15.78
C THR A 78 -3.62 -7.09 -16.26
N ARG A 79 -3.72 -5.90 -16.84
CA ARG A 79 -2.55 -5.20 -17.39
C ARG A 79 -1.53 -4.83 -16.33
N TYR A 80 -1.97 -4.38 -15.15
CA TYR A 80 -1.09 -3.71 -14.18
C TYR A 80 -0.85 -4.48 -12.88
N THR A 81 -1.40 -5.67 -12.70
CA THR A 81 -1.22 -6.44 -11.45
C THR A 81 0.26 -6.66 -11.10
N GLU A 82 1.09 -7.04 -12.08
CA GLU A 82 2.52 -7.25 -11.82
C GLU A 82 3.24 -5.95 -11.47
N GLN A 83 2.86 -4.85 -12.11
CA GLN A 83 3.45 -3.55 -11.80
C GLN A 83 3.05 -3.07 -10.39
N VAL A 84 1.84 -3.36 -9.94
CA VAL A 84 1.41 -3.08 -8.57
C VAL A 84 2.27 -3.86 -7.57
N LYS A 85 2.52 -5.14 -7.83
CA LYS A 85 3.40 -5.97 -7.00
C LYS A 85 4.84 -5.45 -6.99
N ASN A 86 5.36 -5.05 -8.13
CA ASN A 86 6.71 -4.48 -8.24
C ASN A 86 6.82 -3.16 -7.49
N LEU A 87 5.77 -2.34 -7.53
CA LEU A 87 5.71 -1.08 -6.79
C LEU A 87 5.77 -1.33 -5.29
N ALA A 88 5.04 -2.33 -4.79
CA ALA A 88 5.07 -2.72 -3.40
C ALA A 88 6.45 -3.28 -2.99
N ALA A 89 7.07 -4.08 -3.85
CA ALA A 89 8.42 -4.61 -3.60
C ALA A 89 9.46 -3.49 -3.51
N GLY A 90 9.38 -2.50 -4.37
CA GLY A 90 10.24 -1.32 -4.31
C GLY A 90 10.06 -0.55 -3.00
N LEU A 91 8.81 -0.34 -2.59
CA LEU A 91 8.48 0.32 -1.33
C LEU A 91 9.06 -0.45 -0.14
N ARG A 92 8.91 -1.78 -0.13
CA ARG A 92 9.48 -2.66 0.89
C ARG A 92 10.98 -2.41 1.04
N ASP A 93 11.69 -2.43 -0.07
CA ASP A 93 13.16 -2.30 -0.07
C ASP A 93 13.58 -0.89 0.33
N GLU A 94 12.91 0.14 -0.16
CA GLU A 94 13.22 1.53 0.14
C GLU A 94 12.96 1.90 1.61
N MET A 95 11.96 1.29 2.24
CA MET A 95 11.63 1.53 3.65
C MET A 95 12.20 0.45 4.59
N LYS A 96 12.97 -0.49 4.07
CA LYS A 96 13.59 -1.57 4.85
C LYS A 96 12.56 -2.36 5.67
N GLN A 97 11.47 -2.75 5.02
CA GLN A 97 10.42 -3.57 5.62
C GLN A 97 10.63 -5.05 5.30
N GLU A 98 10.11 -5.93 6.15
CA GLU A 98 10.10 -7.37 5.84
C GLU A 98 9.14 -7.65 4.69
N SER A 99 8.00 -6.98 4.69
CA SER A 99 7.00 -7.11 3.64
C SER A 99 6.14 -5.85 3.57
N ILE A 100 5.46 -5.70 2.45
CA ILE A 100 4.42 -4.67 2.27
C ILE A 100 3.10 -5.38 2.00
N ALA A 101 2.07 -5.04 2.75
CA ALA A 101 0.74 -5.57 2.52
C ALA A 101 0.11 -4.88 1.31
N ILE A 102 -0.49 -5.66 0.45
CA ILE A 102 -1.35 -5.18 -0.63
C ILE A 102 -2.66 -5.95 -0.59
N THR A 103 -3.72 -5.34 -1.07
CA THR A 103 -4.97 -6.05 -1.32
C THR A 103 -5.38 -5.89 -2.79
N ILE A 104 -5.92 -6.93 -3.34
CA ILE A 104 -6.58 -6.91 -4.64
C ILE A 104 -7.95 -7.53 -4.45
N ASN A 105 -8.99 -6.72 -4.58
CA ASN A 105 -10.38 -7.14 -4.35
C ASN A 105 -10.57 -7.80 -2.97
N GLY A 106 -9.93 -7.23 -1.95
CA GLY A 106 -10.05 -7.71 -0.58
C GLY A 106 -9.15 -8.87 -0.21
N GLU A 107 -8.45 -9.46 -1.16
CA GLU A 107 -7.48 -10.52 -0.88
C GLU A 107 -6.12 -9.91 -0.56
N MET A 108 -5.64 -10.14 0.66
CA MET A 108 -4.39 -9.55 1.14
C MET A 108 -3.21 -10.47 0.84
N SER A 109 -2.16 -9.87 0.30
CA SER A 109 -0.87 -10.53 0.07
C SER A 109 0.24 -9.70 0.69
N PHE A 110 1.31 -10.37 1.08
CA PHE A 110 2.51 -9.72 1.61
C PHE A 110 3.64 -9.89 0.60
N ILE A 111 4.10 -8.76 0.10
CA ILE A 111 5.12 -8.72 -0.95
C ILE A 111 6.50 -8.52 -0.32
#